data_61768974dd381742933e908b8b26e992
#
_entry.id   61768974dd381742933e908b8b26e992
#
_cell.length_a   1.000
_cell.length_b   1.000
_cell.length_c   1.000
_cell.angle_alpha   90.00
_cell.angle_beta   90.00
_cell.angle_gamma   90.00
#
_symmetry.space_group_name_H-M   'P 1'
#
loop_
_entity.id
_entity.type
_entity.pdbx_description
1 polymer ?
#
loop_
_entity_poly.entity_id
_entity_poly.type
_entity_poly.pdbx_seq_one_letter_code
_entity_poly.pdbx_strand_id
1 'polypeptide(L)'
;LDEDGQRIYIEVKATISADASAPFLISAAELLEAVKHRSRYFIYRVTDVDSAAPPIWRYQDPVGLLLEGRASLRLSDARMVLGESK
;
A
#
# COMPACT_ATOMS: atom_id res chain seq x y z
N LEU A 1 16.26 5.57 2.99
CA LEU A 1 16.83 4.86 4.15
C LEU A 1 16.06 5.26 5.41
N ASP A 2 15.90 4.34 6.34
CA ASP A 2 15.32 4.65 7.63
C ASP A 2 16.37 5.27 8.57
N GLU A 3 15.96 5.52 9.83
CA GLU A 3 16.84 6.17 10.82
C GLU A 3 18.10 5.36 11.13
N ASP A 4 18.05 4.04 10.97
CA ASP A 4 19.17 3.15 11.24
C ASP A 4 20.07 2.94 10.02
N GLY A 5 19.83 3.66 8.94
CA GLY A 5 20.54 3.48 7.68
C GLY A 5 20.10 2.25 6.89
N GLN A 6 19.03 1.58 7.31
CA GLN A 6 18.48 0.45 6.59
C GLN A 6 17.74 0.92 5.34
N ARG A 7 17.85 0.14 4.26
CA ARG A 7 17.12 0.44 3.03
C ARG A 7 15.63 0.15 3.23
N ILE A 8 14.80 1.10 2.89
CA ILE A 8 13.35 0.90 2.83
C ILE A 8 12.90 0.98 1.37
N TYR A 9 11.75 0.39 1.10
CA TYR A 9 11.15 0.30 -0.23
C TYR A 9 9.76 0.91 -0.15
N ILE A 10 9.51 1.91 -0.99
CA ILE A 10 8.26 2.66 -0.96
C ILE A 10 7.58 2.55 -2.31
N GLU A 11 6.37 2.03 -2.33
CA GLU A 11 5.51 2.04 -3.50
C GLU A 11 4.44 3.10 -3.31
N VAL A 12 4.32 4.01 -4.27
CA VAL A 12 3.36 5.12 -4.19
C VAL A 12 2.13 4.78 -5.03
N LYS A 13 0.96 4.87 -4.41
CA LYS A 13 -0.34 4.67 -5.06
C LYS A 13 -1.17 5.95 -4.92
N ALA A 14 -1.30 6.70 -5.99
CA ALA A 14 -2.01 7.98 -6.00
C ALA A 14 -3.41 7.85 -6.61
N THR A 15 -4.34 8.65 -6.13
CA THR A 15 -5.69 8.71 -6.67
C THR A 15 -6.27 10.11 -6.51
N ILE A 16 -7.20 10.47 -7.40
CA ILE A 16 -7.98 11.71 -7.25
C ILE A 16 -9.08 11.59 -6.22
N SER A 17 -9.48 10.36 -5.87
CA SER A 17 -10.49 10.13 -4.82
C SER A 17 -9.98 10.62 -3.47
N ALA A 18 -10.87 11.23 -2.69
CA ALA A 18 -10.57 11.62 -1.31
C ALA A 18 -10.75 10.46 -0.32
N ASP A 19 -11.28 9.32 -0.77
CA ASP A 19 -11.56 8.17 0.09
C ASP A 19 -10.31 7.33 0.29
N ALA A 20 -9.66 7.48 1.46
CA ALA A 20 -8.46 6.74 1.81
C ALA A 20 -8.71 5.24 1.99
N SER A 21 -9.96 4.83 2.23
CA SER A 21 -10.30 3.40 2.39
C SER A 21 -10.55 2.71 1.06
N ALA A 22 -10.60 3.44 -0.06
CA ALA A 22 -10.84 2.85 -1.37
C ALA A 22 -9.73 1.86 -1.72
N PRO A 23 -10.08 0.65 -2.21
CA PRO A 23 -9.08 -0.32 -2.63
C PRO A 23 -8.24 0.18 -3.81
N PHE A 24 -7.05 -0.35 -3.94
CA PHE A 24 -6.15 -0.01 -5.05
C PHE A 24 -5.50 -1.27 -5.62
N LEU A 25 -5.09 -1.19 -6.87
CA LEU A 25 -4.48 -2.31 -7.56
C LEU A 25 -3.05 -2.53 -7.08
N ILE A 26 -2.67 -3.80 -6.96
CA ILE A 26 -1.29 -4.19 -6.66
C ILE A 26 -0.86 -5.26 -7.65
N SER A 27 0.33 -5.14 -8.19
CA SER A 27 0.87 -6.13 -9.12
C SER A 27 1.49 -7.30 -8.37
N ALA A 28 1.66 -8.44 -9.06
CA ALA A 28 2.35 -9.59 -8.50
C ALA A 28 3.79 -9.25 -8.12
N ALA A 29 4.47 -8.45 -8.94
CA ALA A 29 5.84 -8.02 -8.64
C ALA A 29 5.90 -7.17 -7.37
N GLU A 30 4.96 -6.25 -7.19
CA GLU A 30 4.86 -5.45 -5.98
C GLU A 30 4.60 -6.30 -4.75
N LEU A 31 3.69 -7.28 -4.87
CA LEU A 31 3.39 -8.19 -3.77
C LEU A 31 4.61 -9.03 -3.39
N LEU A 32 5.35 -9.55 -4.37
CA LEU A 32 6.57 -10.31 -4.12
C LEU A 32 7.64 -9.48 -3.42
N GLU A 33 7.79 -8.22 -3.81
CA GLU A 33 8.71 -7.30 -3.13
C GLU A 33 8.27 -7.04 -1.69
N ALA A 34 6.97 -6.92 -1.45
CA ALA A 34 6.43 -6.75 -0.10
C ALA A 34 6.70 -7.98 0.77
N VAL A 35 6.56 -9.19 0.20
CA VAL A 35 6.88 -10.44 0.89
C VAL A 35 8.37 -10.52 1.24
N LYS A 36 9.22 -10.09 0.30
CA LYS A 36 10.67 -10.15 0.45
C LYS A 36 11.19 -9.19 1.52
N HIS A 37 10.60 -8.00 1.61
CA HIS A 37 11.13 -6.93 2.47
C HIS A 37 10.35 -6.69 3.75
N ARG A 38 9.12 -7.19 3.85
CA ARG A 38 8.28 -7.16 5.05
C ARG A 38 8.24 -5.78 5.70
N SER A 39 8.78 -5.64 6.92
CA SER A 39 8.70 -4.38 7.67
C SER A 39 9.44 -3.20 7.04
N ARG A 40 10.29 -3.46 6.05
CA ARG A 40 10.99 -2.42 5.30
C ARG A 40 10.28 -2.05 4.00
N TYR A 41 9.11 -2.63 3.72
CA TYR A 41 8.30 -2.30 2.56
C TYR A 41 7.10 -1.47 2.99
N PHE A 42 6.88 -0.36 2.29
CA PHE A 42 5.80 0.58 2.58
C PHE A 42 4.97 0.83 1.33
N ILE A 43 3.67 0.99 1.53
CA ILE A 43 2.81 1.57 0.49
C ILE A 43 2.39 2.95 0.99
N TYR A 44 2.69 3.97 0.20
CA TYR A 44 2.24 5.33 0.46
C TYR A 44 1.03 5.60 -0.43
N ARG A 45 -0.11 5.70 0.19
CA ARG A 45 -1.37 6.02 -0.49
C ARG A 45 -1.56 7.52 -0.47
N VAL A 46 -1.55 8.14 -1.65
CA VAL A 46 -1.79 9.58 -1.78
C VAL A 46 -3.21 9.75 -2.33
N THR A 47 -4.08 10.35 -1.53
CA THR A 47 -5.47 10.61 -1.89
C THR A 47 -5.64 12.06 -2.25
N ASP A 48 -6.73 12.37 -2.95
CA ASP A 48 -7.08 13.74 -3.32
C ASP A 48 -5.88 14.45 -3.98
N VAL A 49 -5.25 13.76 -4.93
CA VAL A 49 -3.93 14.15 -5.48
C VAL A 49 -3.97 15.51 -6.19
N ASP A 50 -5.15 15.96 -6.64
CA ASP A 50 -5.31 17.25 -7.29
C ASP A 50 -5.47 18.40 -6.28
N SER A 51 -5.51 18.12 -4.98
CA SER A 51 -5.61 19.16 -3.97
C SER A 51 -4.26 19.87 -3.78
N ALA A 52 -4.29 21.02 -3.11
CA ALA A 52 -3.08 21.80 -2.82
C ALA A 52 -2.12 21.06 -1.87
N ALA A 53 -2.67 20.23 -0.99
CA ALA A 53 -1.89 19.48 0.01
C ALA A 53 -2.47 18.07 0.16
N PRO A 54 -2.18 17.15 -0.78
CA PRO A 54 -2.76 15.81 -0.75
C PRO A 54 -2.35 15.06 0.51
N PRO A 55 -3.31 14.41 1.21
CA PRO A 55 -2.97 13.55 2.33
C PRO A 55 -2.15 12.34 1.88
N ILE A 56 -1.23 11.91 2.74
CA ILE A 56 -0.41 10.71 2.51
C ILE A 56 -0.68 9.73 3.64
N TRP A 57 -1.09 8.52 3.26
CA TRP A 57 -1.38 7.42 4.20
C TRP A 57 -0.29 6.38 4.03
N ARG A 58 0.40 6.04 5.11
CA ARG A 58 1.55 5.13 5.09
C ARG A 58 1.14 3.77 5.64
N TYR A 59 1.35 2.72 4.86
CA TYR A 59 1.09 1.34 5.28
C TYR A 59 2.41 0.62 5.32
N GLN A 60 2.87 0.27 6.51
CA GLN A 60 4.09 -0.50 6.72
C GLN A 60 3.76 -1.98 6.71
N ASP A 61 4.60 -2.77 6.03
CA ASP A 61 4.47 -4.23 5.98
C ASP A 61 3.07 -4.67 5.55
N PRO A 62 2.68 -4.43 4.29
CA PRO A 62 1.34 -4.84 3.85
C PRO A 62 1.09 -6.34 3.96
N VAL A 63 2.13 -7.19 3.88
CA VAL A 63 2.00 -8.63 4.11
C VAL A 63 1.61 -8.91 5.56
N GLY A 64 2.22 -8.22 6.51
CA GLY A 64 1.84 -8.31 7.92
C GLY A 64 0.39 -7.89 8.14
N LEU A 65 -0.06 -6.84 7.49
CA LEU A 65 -1.47 -6.40 7.57
C LEU A 65 -2.42 -7.47 7.04
N LEU A 66 -2.06 -8.13 5.95
CA LEU A 66 -2.85 -9.25 5.41
C LEU A 66 -2.90 -10.41 6.40
N LEU A 67 -1.76 -10.79 6.99
CA LEU A 67 -1.69 -11.90 7.94
C LEU A 67 -2.45 -11.61 9.22
N GLU A 68 -2.51 -10.36 9.64
CA GLU A 68 -3.26 -9.94 10.83
C GLU A 68 -4.75 -9.73 10.55
N GLY A 69 -5.19 -9.86 9.30
CA GLY A 69 -6.57 -9.61 8.92
C GLY A 69 -6.96 -8.13 8.90
N ARG A 70 -5.99 -7.23 8.92
CA ARG A 70 -6.22 -5.77 8.88
C ARG A 70 -6.29 -5.23 7.46
N ALA A 71 -5.88 -6.04 6.50
CA ALA A 71 -6.03 -5.77 5.07
C ALA A 71 -6.53 -7.02 4.37
N SER A 72 -7.11 -6.88 3.20
CA SER A 72 -7.57 -8.00 2.39
C SER A 72 -7.06 -7.87 0.96
N LEU A 73 -6.86 -9.01 0.31
CA LEU A 73 -6.44 -9.10 -1.07
C LEU A 73 -7.49 -9.90 -1.83
N ARG A 74 -7.94 -9.38 -2.97
CA ARG A 74 -8.92 -10.07 -3.81
C ARG A 74 -8.59 -9.89 -5.27
N LEU A 75 -9.14 -10.75 -6.09
CA LEU A 75 -9.08 -10.60 -7.54
C LEU A 75 -10.32 -9.84 -8.02
N SER A 76 -10.11 -8.89 -8.91
CA SER A 76 -11.16 -8.15 -9.57
C SER A 76 -10.74 -7.93 -11.02
N ASP A 77 -11.52 -8.42 -11.97
CA ASP A 77 -11.21 -8.33 -13.41
C ASP A 77 -9.81 -8.88 -13.74
N ALA A 78 -9.46 -10.04 -13.14
CA ALA A 78 -8.15 -10.69 -13.27
C ALA A 78 -6.98 -9.82 -12.73
N ARG A 79 -7.27 -8.85 -11.85
CA ARG A 79 -6.27 -8.01 -11.20
C ARG A 79 -6.33 -8.20 -9.69
N MET A 80 -5.18 -8.07 -9.05
CA MET A 80 -5.13 -8.09 -7.60
C MET A 80 -5.44 -6.70 -7.04
N VAL A 81 -6.33 -6.66 -6.05
CA VAL A 81 -6.75 -5.42 -5.40
C VAL A 81 -6.49 -5.54 -3.91
N LEU A 82 -5.75 -4.60 -3.37
CA LEU A 82 -5.46 -4.52 -1.94
C LEU A 82 -6.35 -3.46 -1.30
N GLY A 83 -6.93 -3.78 -0.17
CA GLY A 83 -7.75 -2.85 0.57
C GLY A 83 -7.79 -3.20 2.04
N GLU A 84 -8.33 -2.26 2.83
CA GLU A 84 -8.52 -2.48 4.26
C GLU A 84 -9.65 -3.50 4.49
N SER A 85 -9.45 -4.39 5.44
CA SER A 85 -10.49 -5.31 5.88
C SER A 85 -11.49 -4.56 6.76
N LYS A 86 -12.76 -4.86 6.54
CA LYS A 86 -13.84 -4.27 7.33
C LYS A 86 -14.14 -5.11 8.57
#